data_a56823bb8e4e56bf539bb5359c5ba7f0
#
_entry.id   a56823bb8e4e56bf539bb5359c5ba7f0
#
_cell.length_a   1.000
_cell.length_b   1.000
_cell.length_c   1.000
_cell.angle_alpha   90.00
_cell.angle_beta   90.00
_cell.angle_gamma   90.00
#
_symmetry.space_group_name_H-M   'P 1'
#
loop_
_entity.id
_entity.type
_entity.pdbx_description
1 polymer ?
#
loop_
_entity_poly.entity_id
_entity_poly.type
_entity_poly.pdbx_seq_one_letter_code
_entity_poly.pdbx_strand_id
1 'polypeptide(L)'
;MVKRSIYLDHFQDQEASALVVDGVLQDFFIDNDIPTPGQIYRATVDRPIKGQGGCFLKTPDGSAFLRQGKGLSQGSRLLVQVSGFAETGKAIPVSRKILLKSRYVIITPENPGLNISRQIKNEERREELIALIR
;
A
#
# COMPACT_ATOMS: atom_id res chain seq x y z
N MET A 1 -1.40 -26.90 -17.90
CA MET A 1 -1.74 -26.35 -16.55
C MET A 1 -0.62 -25.44 -16.10
N VAL A 2 -0.95 -24.27 -15.63
CA VAL A 2 0.05 -23.32 -15.08
C VAL A 2 0.53 -23.82 -13.72
N LYS A 3 1.83 -24.07 -13.58
CA LYS A 3 2.44 -24.46 -12.30
C LYS A 3 2.84 -23.23 -11.52
N ARG A 4 2.26 -23.05 -10.34
CA ARG A 4 2.60 -21.99 -9.39
C ARG A 4 3.27 -22.59 -8.17
N SER A 5 4.39 -22.03 -7.76
CA SER A 5 5.12 -22.45 -6.57
C SER A 5 5.48 -21.24 -5.73
N ILE A 6 5.30 -21.33 -4.42
CA ILE A 6 5.75 -20.33 -3.46
C ILE A 6 6.92 -20.95 -2.72
N TYR A 7 8.03 -20.25 -2.72
CA TYR A 7 9.24 -20.60 -1.98
C TYR A 7 9.36 -19.66 -0.79
N LEU A 8 9.61 -20.22 0.38
CA LEU A 8 9.86 -19.49 1.62
C LEU A 8 11.26 -19.87 2.10
N ASP A 9 12.14 -18.90 2.26
CA ASP A 9 13.52 -19.08 2.65
C ASP A 9 14.11 -17.76 3.17
N HIS A 10 15.40 -17.70 3.34
CA HIS A 10 16.14 -16.50 3.73
C HIS A 10 16.96 -15.97 2.56
N PHE A 11 17.03 -14.66 2.46
CA PHE A 11 17.90 -13.96 1.54
C PHE A 11 18.68 -12.89 2.32
N GLN A 12 20.01 -13.03 2.37
CA GLN A 12 20.89 -12.15 3.15
C GLN A 12 20.43 -11.99 4.62
N ASP A 13 20.17 -13.12 5.28
CA ASP A 13 19.71 -13.21 6.67
C ASP A 13 18.31 -12.62 6.96
N GLN A 14 17.56 -12.24 5.93
CA GLN A 14 16.17 -11.78 6.04
C GLN A 14 15.21 -12.86 5.52
N GLU A 15 14.05 -13.00 6.15
CA GLU A 15 13.00 -13.88 5.65
C GLU A 15 12.53 -13.36 4.28
N ALA A 16 12.40 -14.28 3.33
CA ALA A 16 12.02 -13.95 1.96
C ALA A 16 11.03 -14.96 1.40
N SER A 17 10.21 -14.49 0.47
CA SER A 17 9.30 -15.34 -0.30
C SER A 17 9.37 -15.01 -1.79
N ALA A 18 9.21 -16.05 -2.61
CA ALA A 18 9.21 -15.93 -4.06
C ALA A 18 8.03 -16.65 -4.67
N LEU A 19 7.30 -16.00 -5.56
CA LEU A 19 6.31 -16.62 -6.43
C LEU A 19 6.96 -16.96 -7.77
N VAL A 20 6.98 -18.24 -8.10
CA VAL A 20 7.48 -18.75 -9.38
C VAL A 20 6.34 -19.36 -10.17
N VAL A 21 6.17 -18.94 -11.43
CA VAL A 21 5.14 -19.44 -12.34
C VAL A 21 5.82 -20.02 -13.56
N ASP A 22 5.59 -21.30 -13.81
CA ASP A 22 6.19 -22.06 -14.92
C ASP A 22 7.73 -21.89 -14.99
N GLY A 23 8.39 -21.89 -13.81
CA GLY A 23 9.85 -21.75 -13.71
C GLY A 23 10.36 -20.31 -13.80
N VAL A 24 9.49 -19.31 -13.94
CA VAL A 24 9.88 -17.89 -14.01
C VAL A 24 9.50 -17.19 -12.72
N LEU A 25 10.46 -16.45 -12.13
CA LEU A 25 10.22 -15.59 -10.97
C LEU A 25 9.23 -14.48 -11.35
N GLN A 26 8.11 -14.44 -10.64
CA GLN A 26 7.05 -13.43 -10.84
C GLN A 26 7.10 -12.32 -9.80
N ASP A 27 7.19 -12.71 -8.52
CA ASP A 27 7.22 -11.77 -7.41
C ASP A 27 8.25 -12.23 -6.38
N PHE A 28 8.92 -11.27 -5.75
CA PHE A 28 9.88 -11.50 -4.69
C PHE A 28 9.65 -10.50 -3.55
N PHE A 29 9.54 -11.02 -2.34
CA PHE A 29 9.30 -10.24 -1.14
C PHE A 29 10.38 -10.55 -0.12
N ILE A 30 10.87 -9.51 0.54
CA ILE A 30 11.79 -9.62 1.67
C ILE A 30 11.06 -8.99 2.87
N ASP A 31 11.05 -9.68 3.99
CA ASP A 31 10.55 -9.13 5.24
C ASP A 31 11.61 -8.18 5.83
N ASN A 32 11.23 -6.94 5.96
CA ASN A 32 12.09 -5.88 6.49
C ASN A 32 11.53 -5.40 7.83
N ASP A 33 12.41 -5.13 8.79
CA ASP A 33 12.07 -4.54 10.08
C ASP A 33 11.65 -3.06 9.99
N ILE A 34 11.60 -2.50 8.79
CA ILE A 34 11.21 -1.11 8.55
C ILE A 34 9.84 -1.04 7.88
N PRO A 35 9.01 -0.03 8.20
CA PRO A 35 7.76 0.20 7.52
C PRO A 35 7.95 0.41 6.01
N THR A 36 7.33 -0.44 5.20
CA THR A 36 7.44 -0.39 3.75
C THR A 36 6.16 0.13 3.09
N PRO A 37 6.27 0.83 1.94
CA PRO A 37 5.11 1.29 1.19
C PRO A 37 4.13 0.16 0.90
N GLY A 38 2.85 0.40 1.17
CA GLY A 38 1.80 -0.61 1.02
C GLY A 38 1.34 -1.28 2.31
N GLN A 39 2.14 -1.26 3.38
CA GLN A 39 1.70 -1.74 4.70
C GLN A 39 0.51 -0.95 5.21
N ILE A 40 -0.43 -1.62 5.86
CA ILE A 40 -1.67 -1.03 6.38
C ILE A 40 -1.67 -1.12 7.89
N TYR A 41 -1.90 0.01 8.55
CA TYR A 41 -2.02 0.11 10.00
C TYR A 41 -3.41 0.54 10.43
N ARG A 42 -3.86 0.02 11.56
CA ARG A 42 -4.90 0.65 12.36
C ARG A 42 -4.22 1.64 13.31
N ALA A 43 -4.13 2.89 12.90
CA ALA A 43 -3.45 3.94 13.63
C ALA A 43 -4.40 4.71 14.56
N THR A 44 -3.85 5.33 15.58
CA THR A 44 -4.58 6.22 16.49
C THR A 44 -4.06 7.65 16.32
N VAL A 45 -4.98 8.62 16.20
CA VAL A 45 -4.61 10.04 16.10
C VAL A 45 -3.97 10.48 17.41
N ASP A 46 -2.70 10.88 17.33
CA ASP A 46 -1.95 11.41 18.48
C ASP A 46 -2.21 12.89 18.64
N ARG A 47 -1.90 13.70 17.64
CA ARG A 47 -2.15 15.15 17.66
C ARG A 47 -2.38 15.71 16.26
N PRO A 48 -3.44 16.52 16.08
CA PRO A 48 -3.61 17.34 14.88
C PRO A 48 -2.58 18.49 14.85
N ILE A 49 -2.16 18.85 13.62
CA ILE A 49 -1.33 20.04 13.43
C ILE A 49 -2.24 21.21 13.07
N LYS A 50 -2.28 22.21 13.93
CA LYS A 50 -3.08 23.42 13.70
C LYS A 50 -2.57 24.17 12.46
N GLY A 51 -3.49 24.56 11.59
CA GLY A 51 -3.22 25.40 10.42
C GLY A 51 -2.71 24.68 9.17
N GLN A 52 -2.23 23.43 9.27
CA GLN A 52 -1.68 22.70 8.12
C GLN A 52 -2.54 21.53 7.65
N GLY A 53 -3.60 21.19 8.39
CA GLY A 53 -4.52 20.10 8.03
C GLY A 53 -3.95 18.70 8.18
N GLY A 54 -2.70 18.55 8.61
CA GLY A 54 -2.05 17.26 8.89
C GLY A 54 -2.23 16.81 10.34
N CYS A 55 -1.92 15.56 10.61
CA CYS A 55 -1.86 15.04 11.97
C CYS A 55 -0.79 13.96 12.13
N PHE A 56 -0.28 13.84 13.37
CA PHE A 56 0.54 12.71 13.77
C PHE A 56 -0.34 11.58 14.28
N LEU A 57 0.06 10.35 13.96
CA LEU A 57 -0.60 9.13 14.34
C LEU A 57 0.37 8.23 15.09
N LYS A 58 -0.16 7.39 15.98
CA LYS A 58 0.58 6.29 16.62
C LYS A 58 0.30 5.00 15.87
N THR A 59 1.36 4.29 15.50
CA THR A 59 1.33 2.94 14.93
C THR A 59 2.18 2.00 15.78
N PRO A 60 2.08 0.67 15.61
CA PRO A 60 2.97 -0.28 16.28
C PRO A 60 4.46 -0.02 15.99
N ASP A 61 4.78 0.47 14.78
CA ASP A 61 6.15 0.69 14.32
C ASP A 61 6.64 2.12 14.52
N GLY A 62 5.87 2.95 15.23
CA GLY A 62 6.28 4.31 15.59
C GLY A 62 5.30 5.40 15.16
N SER A 63 5.80 6.63 15.12
CA SER A 63 4.99 7.80 14.74
C SER A 63 4.81 7.86 13.23
N ALA A 64 3.58 8.07 12.79
CA ALA A 64 3.25 8.28 11.40
C ALA A 64 2.71 9.69 11.15
N PHE A 65 2.84 10.18 9.92
CA PHE A 65 2.36 11.49 9.50
C PHE A 65 1.35 11.38 8.36
N LEU A 66 0.16 11.92 8.60
CA LEU A 66 -0.93 12.00 7.64
C LEU A 66 -1.13 13.46 7.21
N ARG A 67 -0.90 13.76 5.92
CA ARG A 67 -1.05 15.14 5.40
C ARG A 67 -2.49 15.65 5.44
N GLN A 68 -3.46 14.79 5.19
CA GLN A 68 -4.89 15.12 5.13
C GLN A 68 -5.63 14.59 6.35
N GLY A 69 -5.35 15.18 7.48
CA GLY A 69 -5.95 14.85 8.78
C GLY A 69 -7.14 15.74 9.20
N LYS A 70 -7.67 16.57 8.29
CA LYS A 70 -8.80 17.47 8.60
C LYS A 70 -10.01 16.69 9.09
N GLY A 71 -10.59 17.15 10.20
CA GLY A 71 -11.77 16.52 10.81
C GLY A 71 -11.46 15.33 11.71
N LEU A 72 -10.19 14.96 11.89
CA LEU A 72 -9.79 13.91 12.83
C LEU A 72 -9.58 14.49 14.23
N SER A 73 -10.09 13.78 15.24
CA SER A 73 -9.93 14.13 16.64
C SER A 73 -8.87 13.24 17.29
N GLN A 74 -8.15 13.79 18.28
CA GLN A 74 -7.20 13.03 19.09
C GLN A 74 -7.85 11.78 19.68
N GLY A 75 -7.18 10.65 19.64
CA GLY A 75 -7.69 9.36 20.10
C GLY A 75 -8.55 8.60 19.07
N SER A 76 -8.97 9.22 17.97
CA SER A 76 -9.69 8.54 16.90
C SER A 76 -8.81 7.46 16.27
N ARG A 77 -9.43 6.36 15.84
CA ARG A 77 -8.74 5.26 15.13
C ARG A 77 -9.16 5.23 13.68
N LEU A 78 -8.19 4.97 12.80
CA LEU A 78 -8.44 4.87 11.37
C LEU A 78 -7.44 3.91 10.71
N LEU A 79 -7.83 3.38 9.54
CA LEU A 79 -6.90 2.65 8.69
C LEU A 79 -6.09 3.63 7.86
N VAL A 80 -4.79 3.38 7.79
CA VAL A 80 -3.86 4.13 6.96
C VAL A 80 -2.89 3.18 6.28
N GLN A 81 -2.40 3.58 5.12
CA GLN A 81 -1.42 2.83 4.36
C GLN A 81 -0.13 3.63 4.25
N VAL A 82 1.00 2.97 4.44
CA VAL A 82 2.33 3.57 4.23
C VAL A 82 2.46 3.96 2.76
N SER A 83 2.75 5.22 2.51
CA SER A 83 2.81 5.79 1.16
C SER A 83 4.23 5.96 0.61
N GLY A 84 5.24 5.83 1.47
CA GLY A 84 6.64 5.95 1.11
C GLY A 84 7.54 5.52 2.25
N PHE A 85 8.84 5.41 2.00
CA PHE A 85 9.81 5.15 3.06
C PHE A 85 9.97 6.37 3.96
N ALA A 86 10.08 6.13 5.26
CA ALA A 86 10.38 7.20 6.21
C ALA A 86 11.84 7.66 6.03
N GLU A 87 12.06 8.97 6.01
CA GLU A 87 13.40 9.52 6.13
C GLU A 87 13.88 9.37 7.59
N THR A 88 15.19 9.23 7.76
CA THR A 88 15.79 9.09 9.11
C THR A 88 15.33 10.22 10.03
N GLY A 89 14.78 9.86 11.19
CA GLY A 89 14.30 10.79 12.20
C GLY A 89 12.95 11.45 11.88
N LYS A 90 12.30 11.08 10.77
CA LYS A 90 10.95 11.57 10.42
C LYS A 90 9.89 10.49 10.65
N ALA A 91 8.65 10.96 10.80
CA ALA A 91 7.50 10.09 10.94
C ALA A 91 7.22 9.32 9.64
N ILE A 92 6.64 8.12 9.77
CA ILE A 92 6.26 7.26 8.65
C ILE A 92 5.20 7.98 7.80
N PRO A 93 5.43 8.23 6.50
CA PRO A 93 4.43 8.88 5.66
C PRO A 93 3.29 7.92 5.36
N VAL A 94 2.06 8.35 5.64
CA VAL A 94 0.86 7.53 5.44
C VAL A 94 -0.25 8.26 4.71
N SER A 95 -1.16 7.50 4.12
CA SER A 95 -2.35 7.97 3.42
C SER A 95 -3.59 7.25 3.95
N ARG A 96 -4.74 7.94 3.92
CA ARG A 96 -6.06 7.32 4.17
C ARG A 96 -6.55 6.49 2.99
N LYS A 97 -6.02 6.77 1.78
CA LYS A 97 -6.38 6.00 0.60
C LYS A 97 -5.70 4.64 0.65
N ILE A 98 -6.49 3.61 0.85
CA ILE A 98 -6.02 2.24 0.82
C ILE A 98 -6.05 1.75 -0.63
N LEU A 99 -4.89 1.30 -1.11
CA LEU A 99 -4.70 0.77 -2.45
C LEU A 99 -4.16 -0.65 -2.33
N LEU A 100 -4.95 -1.64 -2.76
CA LEU A 100 -4.51 -3.02 -2.82
C LEU A 100 -4.02 -3.31 -4.25
N LYS A 101 -2.71 -3.20 -4.43
CA LYS A 101 -2.06 -3.30 -5.74
C LYS A 101 -1.65 -4.73 -6.04
N SER A 102 -2.05 -5.22 -7.21
CA SER A 102 -1.49 -6.41 -7.81
C SER A 102 -0.80 -6.05 -9.14
N ARG A 103 -0.31 -7.04 -9.85
CA ARG A 103 0.35 -6.86 -11.16
C ARG A 103 -0.56 -6.19 -12.19
N TYR A 104 -1.84 -6.53 -12.19
CA TYR A 104 -2.78 -6.15 -13.25
C TYR A 104 -3.90 -5.24 -12.78
N VAL A 105 -4.21 -5.24 -11.48
CA VAL A 105 -5.38 -4.59 -10.91
C VAL A 105 -4.99 -3.84 -9.64
N ILE A 106 -5.61 -2.69 -9.43
CA ILE A 106 -5.55 -1.97 -8.16
C ILE A 106 -6.98 -1.89 -7.62
N ILE A 107 -7.21 -2.45 -6.43
CA ILE A 107 -8.48 -2.31 -5.73
C ILE A 107 -8.41 -1.09 -4.82
N THR A 108 -9.41 -0.22 -4.92
CA THR A 108 -9.54 1.01 -4.15
C THR A 108 -10.82 0.93 -3.29
N PRO A 109 -10.77 0.38 -2.08
CA PRO A 109 -11.96 0.01 -1.29
C PRO A 109 -12.96 1.15 -1.05
N GLU A 110 -12.47 2.38 -0.90
CA GLU A 110 -13.30 3.55 -0.60
C GLU A 110 -13.54 4.47 -1.81
N ASN A 111 -13.15 4.05 -3.00
CA ASN A 111 -13.27 4.86 -4.21
C ASN A 111 -13.91 4.02 -5.32
N PRO A 112 -15.24 3.88 -5.32
CA PRO A 112 -15.94 3.06 -6.31
C PRO A 112 -15.76 3.60 -7.73
N GLY A 113 -15.78 2.71 -8.69
CA GLY A 113 -15.66 3.02 -10.11
C GLY A 113 -14.57 2.18 -10.79
N LEU A 114 -14.70 2.08 -12.11
CA LEU A 114 -13.73 1.39 -12.96
C LEU A 114 -12.77 2.41 -13.56
N ASN A 115 -11.50 2.29 -13.21
CA ASN A 115 -10.45 3.14 -13.72
C ASN A 115 -9.39 2.30 -14.43
N ILE A 116 -9.15 2.60 -15.69
CA ILE A 116 -8.08 1.97 -16.46
C ILE A 116 -6.83 2.83 -16.41
N SER A 117 -5.68 2.21 -16.23
CA SER A 117 -4.39 2.91 -16.17
C SER A 117 -4.23 3.86 -17.36
N ARG A 118 -3.80 5.09 -17.10
CA ARG A 118 -3.50 6.09 -18.13
C ARG A 118 -2.31 5.71 -19.01
N GLN A 119 -1.52 4.72 -18.60
CA GLN A 119 -0.39 4.20 -19.38
C GLN A 119 -0.86 3.31 -20.54
N ILE A 120 -2.05 2.72 -20.43
CA ILE A 120 -2.65 1.94 -21.52
C ILE A 120 -3.29 2.92 -22.49
N LYS A 121 -2.64 3.15 -23.64
CA LYS A 121 -3.07 4.14 -24.65
C LYS A 121 -3.99 3.56 -25.73
N ASN A 122 -3.98 2.25 -25.93
CA ASN A 122 -4.81 1.58 -26.93
C ASN A 122 -6.27 1.53 -26.44
N GLU A 123 -7.17 2.18 -27.16
CA GLU A 123 -8.60 2.30 -26.78
C GLU A 123 -9.31 0.94 -26.81
N GLU A 124 -9.06 0.13 -27.84
CA GLU A 124 -9.64 -1.20 -27.98
C GLU A 124 -9.28 -2.09 -26.76
N ARG A 125 -8.01 -2.04 -26.35
CA ARG A 125 -7.53 -2.75 -25.15
C ARG A 125 -8.18 -2.20 -23.87
N ARG A 126 -8.44 -0.91 -23.77
CA ARG A 126 -9.13 -0.30 -22.64
C ARG A 126 -10.57 -0.79 -22.54
N GLU A 127 -11.29 -0.86 -23.67
CA GLU A 127 -12.67 -1.37 -23.74
C GLU A 127 -12.75 -2.85 -23.35
N GLU A 128 -11.83 -3.68 -23.84
CA GLU A 128 -11.72 -5.08 -23.43
C GLU A 128 -11.54 -5.23 -21.92
N LEU A 129 -10.66 -4.43 -21.31
CA LEU A 129 -10.41 -4.46 -19.86
C LEU A 129 -11.64 -4.02 -19.06
N ILE A 130 -12.36 -3.00 -19.51
CA ILE A 130 -13.62 -2.55 -18.89
C ILE A 130 -14.65 -3.68 -18.93
N ALA A 131 -14.77 -4.36 -20.06
CA ALA A 131 -15.70 -5.49 -20.22
C ALA A 131 -15.37 -6.67 -19.31
N LEU A 132 -14.08 -6.92 -19.05
CA LEU A 132 -13.60 -7.99 -18.16
C LEU A 132 -13.88 -7.73 -16.67
N ILE A 133 -13.97 -6.47 -16.26
CA ILE A 133 -14.08 -6.08 -14.84
C ILE A 133 -15.54 -5.87 -14.42
N ARG A 134 -16.46 -5.74 -15.37
CA ARG A 134 -17.89 -5.64 -15.13
C ARG A 134 -18.52 -6.99 -14.78
#